data_054c800d0ae69fbef817550e155c2858
#
_entry.id   054c800d0ae69fbef817550e155c2858
#
_cell.length_a   1.000
_cell.length_b   1.000
_cell.length_c   1.000
_cell.angle_alpha   90.00
_cell.angle_beta   90.00
_cell.angle_gamma   90.00
#
_symmetry.space_group_name_H-M   'P 1'
#
loop_
_entity.id
_entity.type
_entity.pdbx_description
1 polymer ?
#
loop_
_entity_poly.entity_id
_entity_poly.type
_entity_poly.pdbx_seq_one_letter_code
_entity_poly.pdbx_strand_id
1 'polypeptide(L)'
;MAQKADKEGSQRKFQQIMEDIRQRRFAKIYVLAGEEPYYADVIIEALSSTVLSESQKDFNFSVVYGNDTDAGQIVCLCRRYPVESEFQLIIVKEAQQLSSLQAFEYYLASPAPDTILVLSFTGKSLTNVPAFIRN
;
A
#
# COMPACT_ATOMS: atom_id res chain seq x y z
N MET A 1 25.25 -10.40 10.15
CA MET A 1 25.49 -10.59 8.71
C MET A 1 24.23 -10.44 7.90
N ALA A 2 23.25 -11.31 8.11
CA ALA A 2 21.98 -11.21 7.38
C ALA A 2 21.26 -9.89 7.62
N GLN A 3 21.28 -9.39 8.85
CA GLN A 3 20.62 -8.13 9.19
C GLN A 3 21.20 -6.95 8.46
N LYS A 4 22.51 -6.91 8.27
CA LYS A 4 23.16 -5.82 7.56
C LYS A 4 22.78 -5.84 6.07
N ALA A 5 22.78 -7.03 5.48
CA ALA A 5 22.39 -7.17 4.07
C ALA A 5 20.93 -6.80 3.86
N ASP A 6 20.04 -7.21 4.78
CA ASP A 6 18.63 -6.88 4.70
C ASP A 6 18.41 -5.38 4.84
N LYS A 7 19.17 -4.73 5.71
CA LYS A 7 19.05 -3.28 5.91
C LYS A 7 19.46 -2.52 4.64
N GLU A 8 20.58 -2.92 4.04
CA GLU A 8 21.03 -2.30 2.80
C GLU A 8 20.05 -2.56 1.67
N GLY A 9 19.52 -3.78 1.57
CA GLY A 9 18.52 -4.11 0.58
C GLY A 9 17.25 -3.30 0.75
N SER A 10 16.81 -3.10 2.00
CA SER A 10 15.63 -2.30 2.29
C SER A 10 15.82 -0.84 1.88
N GLN A 11 17.00 -0.27 2.12
CA GLN A 11 17.30 1.10 1.73
C GLN A 11 17.29 1.26 0.21
N ARG A 12 17.85 0.30 -0.53
CA ARG A 12 17.84 0.35 -1.98
C ARG A 12 16.44 0.26 -2.53
N LYS A 13 15.63 -0.62 -1.96
CA LYS A 13 14.22 -0.74 -2.37
C LYS A 13 13.48 0.54 -2.09
N PHE A 14 13.71 1.14 -0.94
CA PHE A 14 13.09 2.41 -0.59
C PHE A 14 13.43 3.49 -1.61
N GLN A 15 14.71 3.63 -1.93
CA GLN A 15 15.16 4.64 -2.89
C GLN A 15 14.55 4.42 -4.27
N GLN A 16 14.46 3.16 -4.69
CA GLN A 16 13.87 2.84 -5.98
C GLN A 16 12.37 3.16 -6.00
N ILE A 17 11.68 2.83 -4.92
CA ILE A 17 10.25 3.15 -4.80
C ILE A 17 10.05 4.66 -4.87
N MET A 18 10.86 5.43 -4.15
CA MET A 18 10.72 6.89 -4.16
C MET A 18 10.99 7.48 -5.53
N GLU A 19 11.97 6.94 -6.25
CA GLU A 19 12.26 7.39 -7.61
C GLU A 19 11.11 7.08 -8.56
N ASP A 20 10.55 5.87 -8.45
CA ASP A 20 9.41 5.48 -9.27
C ASP A 20 8.21 6.38 -9.02
N ILE A 21 7.95 6.71 -7.76
CA ILE A 21 6.83 7.60 -7.41
C ILE A 21 7.08 8.99 -8.01
N ARG A 22 8.30 9.50 -7.89
CA ARG A 22 8.65 10.81 -8.43
C ARG A 22 8.41 10.89 -9.92
N GLN A 23 8.67 9.80 -10.64
CA GLN A 23 8.47 9.73 -12.08
C GLN A 23 7.08 9.24 -12.47
N ARG A 24 6.18 9.11 -11.51
CA ARG A 24 4.81 8.67 -11.70
C ARG A 24 4.69 7.26 -12.26
N ARG A 25 5.65 6.41 -11.93
CA ARG A 25 5.60 4.98 -12.24
C ARG A 25 5.04 4.26 -11.02
N PHE A 26 3.73 4.27 -10.86
CA PHE A 26 3.07 3.73 -9.68
C PHE A 26 2.81 2.24 -9.83
N ALA A 27 3.11 1.49 -8.77
CA ALA A 27 2.66 0.12 -8.66
C ALA A 27 1.19 0.11 -8.29
N LYS A 28 0.49 -0.95 -8.64
CA LYS A 28 -0.92 -1.09 -8.27
C LYS A 28 -1.09 -1.45 -6.80
N ILE A 29 -0.08 -2.07 -6.22
CA ILE A 29 -0.12 -2.51 -4.82
C ILE A 29 1.24 -2.27 -4.19
N TYR A 30 1.23 -1.63 -3.02
CA TYR A 30 2.42 -1.46 -2.19
C TYR A 30 2.18 -2.17 -0.87
N VAL A 31 3.07 -3.08 -0.50
CA VAL A 31 3.04 -3.74 0.81
C VAL A 31 4.21 -3.20 1.60
N LEU A 32 3.91 -2.44 2.64
CA LEU A 32 4.91 -1.82 3.48
C LEU A 32 4.90 -2.51 4.84
N ALA A 33 5.98 -3.18 5.16
CA ALA A 33 6.10 -3.93 6.40
C ALA A 33 7.51 -3.84 6.92
N GLY A 34 7.65 -3.94 8.23
CA GLY A 34 8.96 -3.88 8.86
C GLY A 34 8.89 -3.15 10.18
N GLU A 35 10.02 -3.09 10.85
CA GLU A 35 10.12 -2.46 12.16
C GLU A 35 10.37 -0.95 12.06
N GLU A 36 10.74 -0.46 10.89
CA GLU A 36 11.02 0.97 10.67
C GLU A 36 9.81 1.66 10.07
N PRO A 37 8.97 2.33 10.89
CA PRO A 37 7.80 3.04 10.36
C PRO A 37 8.17 4.25 9.50
N TYR A 38 9.38 4.75 9.63
CA TYR A 38 9.84 5.93 8.89
C TYR A 38 9.69 5.75 7.38
N TYR A 39 10.15 4.62 6.85
CA TYR A 39 10.09 4.39 5.41
C TYR A 39 8.65 4.29 4.91
N ALA A 40 7.79 3.62 5.68
CA ALA A 40 6.39 3.51 5.32
C ALA A 40 5.72 4.88 5.29
N ASP A 41 5.98 5.70 6.31
CA ASP A 41 5.39 7.03 6.40
C ASP A 41 5.84 7.93 5.26
N VAL A 42 7.11 7.86 4.88
CA VAL A 42 7.63 8.68 3.78
C VAL A 42 7.01 8.24 2.45
N ILE A 43 6.88 6.94 2.22
CA ILE A 43 6.28 6.43 0.98
C ILE A 43 4.81 6.84 0.91
N ILE A 44 4.07 6.70 2.00
CA ILE A 44 2.66 7.09 2.04
C ILE A 44 2.49 8.58 1.76
N GLU A 45 3.32 9.41 2.37
CA GLU A 45 3.28 10.85 2.14
C GLU A 45 3.60 11.19 0.68
N ALA A 46 4.60 10.53 0.11
CA ALA A 46 4.98 10.77 -1.28
C ALA A 46 3.86 10.39 -2.23
N LEU A 47 3.20 9.25 -2.00
CA LEU A 47 2.07 8.83 -2.81
C LEU A 47 0.90 9.81 -2.66
N SER A 48 0.60 10.21 -1.43
CA SER A 48 -0.51 11.12 -1.16
C SER A 48 -0.36 12.46 -1.86
N SER A 49 0.87 12.96 -1.94
CA SER A 49 1.12 14.27 -2.56
C SER A 49 1.36 14.20 -4.06
N THR A 50 1.66 13.01 -4.61
CA THR A 50 2.02 12.87 -6.02
C THR A 50 0.90 12.31 -6.88
N VAL A 51 0.16 11.32 -6.36
CA VAL A 51 -0.85 10.62 -7.15
C VAL A 51 -2.05 11.52 -7.46
N LEU A 52 -2.48 12.32 -6.47
CA LEU A 52 -3.72 13.08 -6.55
C LEU A 52 -3.47 14.55 -6.25
N SER A 53 -4.16 15.43 -6.99
CA SER A 53 -4.23 16.84 -6.62
C SER A 53 -5.18 17.01 -5.43
N GLU A 54 -5.16 18.19 -4.82
CA GLU A 54 -6.03 18.45 -3.67
C GLU A 54 -7.53 18.29 -4.00
N SER A 55 -7.93 18.72 -5.18
CA SER A 55 -9.33 18.57 -5.59
C SER A 55 -9.71 17.12 -5.86
N GLN A 56 -8.76 16.30 -6.31
CA GLN A 56 -9.02 14.89 -6.59
C GLN A 56 -9.11 14.06 -5.33
N LYS A 57 -8.49 14.50 -4.24
CA LYS A 57 -8.47 13.74 -2.98
C LYS A 57 -9.86 13.60 -2.37
N ASP A 58 -10.75 14.53 -2.61
CA ASP A 58 -12.07 14.50 -1.99
C ASP A 58 -12.83 13.20 -2.31
N PHE A 59 -12.66 12.68 -3.51
CA PHE A 59 -13.42 11.51 -3.98
C PHE A 59 -12.55 10.29 -4.27
N ASN A 60 -11.22 10.45 -4.28
CA ASN A 60 -10.32 9.40 -4.77
C ASN A 60 -9.26 8.99 -3.76
N PHE A 61 -9.35 9.48 -2.53
CA PHE A 61 -8.37 9.20 -1.49
C PHE A 61 -9.07 8.65 -0.26
N SER A 62 -8.61 7.51 0.23
CA SER A 62 -9.17 6.89 1.44
C SER A 62 -8.04 6.39 2.32
N VAL A 63 -8.15 6.68 3.62
CA VAL A 63 -7.25 6.11 4.63
C VAL A 63 -8.14 5.35 5.60
N VAL A 64 -7.89 4.05 5.73
CA VAL A 64 -8.66 3.20 6.63
C VAL A 64 -7.70 2.45 7.55
N TYR A 65 -8.22 2.02 8.69
CA TYR A 65 -7.44 1.27 9.68
C TYR A 65 -7.92 -0.16 9.74
N GLY A 66 -6.99 -1.10 9.91
CA GLY A 66 -7.30 -2.52 9.83
C GLY A 66 -8.33 -3.00 10.83
N ASN A 67 -8.41 -2.38 12.02
CA ASN A 67 -9.40 -2.80 13.02
C ASN A 67 -10.80 -2.23 12.78
N ASP A 68 -10.94 -1.31 11.82
CA ASP A 68 -12.23 -0.69 11.50
C ASP A 68 -12.90 -1.28 10.28
N THR A 69 -12.26 -2.24 9.62
CA THR A 69 -12.75 -2.78 8.35
C THR A 69 -12.24 -4.21 8.17
N ASP A 70 -12.57 -4.81 7.03
CA ASP A 70 -12.02 -6.12 6.66
C ASP A 70 -11.54 -6.09 5.21
N ALA A 71 -10.82 -7.14 4.82
CA ALA A 71 -10.23 -7.19 3.49
C ALA A 71 -11.27 -7.16 2.38
N GLY A 72 -12.43 -7.78 2.60
CA GLY A 72 -13.50 -7.77 1.60
C GLY A 72 -14.01 -6.36 1.30
N GLN A 73 -14.19 -5.55 2.34
CA GLN A 73 -14.63 -4.17 2.17
C GLN A 73 -13.57 -3.35 1.43
N ILE A 74 -12.29 -3.60 1.70
CA ILE A 74 -11.21 -2.90 1.01
C ILE A 74 -11.18 -3.28 -0.46
N VAL A 75 -11.36 -4.55 -0.79
CA VAL A 75 -11.43 -4.99 -2.18
C VAL A 75 -12.59 -4.30 -2.91
N CYS A 76 -13.74 -4.18 -2.25
CA CYS A 76 -14.87 -3.45 -2.84
C CYS A 76 -14.51 -2.00 -3.15
N LEU A 77 -13.80 -1.32 -2.25
CA LEU A 77 -13.33 0.03 -2.50
C LEU A 77 -12.37 0.07 -3.69
N CYS A 78 -11.47 -0.91 -3.77
CA CYS A 78 -10.48 -0.96 -4.84
C CYS A 78 -11.10 -1.17 -6.22
N ARG A 79 -12.26 -1.82 -6.28
CA ARG A 79 -12.93 -2.10 -7.56
C ARG A 79 -13.78 -0.93 -8.06
N ARG A 80 -13.93 0.13 -7.26
CA ARG A 80 -14.66 1.31 -7.70
C ARG A 80 -13.80 2.09 -8.69
N TYR A 81 -14.45 2.83 -9.57
CA TYR A 81 -13.75 3.65 -10.54
C TYR A 81 -13.37 5.00 -9.95
N PRO A 82 -12.20 5.56 -10.31
CA PRO A 82 -11.86 6.91 -9.90
C PRO A 82 -12.86 7.93 -10.41
N VAL A 83 -13.06 9.03 -9.68
CA VAL A 83 -13.98 10.10 -10.02
C VAL A 83 -13.17 11.29 -10.49
N GLU A 84 -13.26 11.59 -11.79
CA GLU A 84 -12.54 12.71 -12.41
C GLU A 84 -11.05 12.71 -12.07
N SER A 85 -10.44 11.52 -12.09
CA SER A 85 -9.04 11.30 -11.74
C SER A 85 -8.55 10.07 -12.48
N GLU A 86 -7.25 10.05 -12.79
CA GLU A 86 -6.62 8.89 -13.39
C GLU A 86 -6.56 7.72 -12.41
N PHE A 87 -6.36 8.02 -11.12
CA PHE A 87 -6.20 7.00 -10.09
C PHE A 87 -7.04 7.29 -8.87
N GLN A 88 -7.34 6.25 -8.10
CA GLN A 88 -7.72 6.40 -6.70
C GLN A 88 -6.62 5.78 -5.83
N LEU A 89 -6.46 6.32 -4.64
CA LEU A 89 -5.43 5.89 -3.69
C LEU A 89 -6.10 5.44 -2.40
N ILE A 90 -5.86 4.20 -2.02
CA ILE A 90 -6.42 3.63 -0.80
C ILE A 90 -5.27 3.18 0.09
N ILE A 91 -5.20 3.75 1.28
CA ILE A 91 -4.15 3.43 2.25
C ILE A 91 -4.79 2.71 3.43
N VAL A 92 -4.30 1.51 3.71
CA VAL A 92 -4.74 0.71 4.84
C VAL A 92 -3.63 0.70 5.87
N LYS A 93 -3.85 1.39 6.98
CA LYS A 93 -2.92 1.41 8.11
C LYS A 93 -3.28 0.31 9.09
N GLU A 94 -2.29 -0.19 9.81
CA GLU A 94 -2.49 -1.29 10.76
C GLU A 94 -3.11 -2.50 10.07
N ALA A 95 -2.58 -2.85 8.89
CA ALA A 95 -3.15 -3.92 8.08
C ALA A 95 -3.08 -5.28 8.76
N GLN A 96 -2.20 -5.46 9.75
CA GLN A 96 -2.11 -6.70 10.50
C GLN A 96 -3.38 -6.97 11.32
N GLN A 97 -4.22 -5.96 11.53
CA GLN A 97 -5.45 -6.08 12.29
C GLN A 97 -6.66 -6.41 11.41
N LEU A 98 -6.47 -6.52 10.10
CA LEU A 98 -7.55 -6.88 9.20
C LEU A 98 -7.98 -8.33 9.40
N SER A 99 -9.28 -8.56 9.33
CA SER A 99 -9.82 -9.91 9.25
C SER A 99 -10.00 -10.31 7.78
N SER A 100 -10.11 -11.62 7.55
CA SER A 100 -10.42 -12.17 6.22
C SER A 100 -9.42 -11.79 5.15
N LEU A 101 -8.13 -11.85 5.48
CA LEU A 101 -7.07 -11.48 4.54
C LEU A 101 -7.09 -12.27 3.24
N GLN A 102 -7.75 -13.44 3.22
CA GLN A 102 -7.86 -14.25 2.01
C GLN A 102 -8.58 -13.55 0.88
N ALA A 103 -9.41 -12.53 1.18
CA ALA A 103 -10.07 -11.77 0.13
C ALA A 103 -9.06 -11.08 -0.78
N PHE A 104 -7.86 -10.77 -0.28
CA PHE A 104 -6.83 -10.17 -1.10
C PHE A 104 -6.20 -11.12 -2.11
N GLU A 105 -6.29 -12.44 -1.87
CA GLU A 105 -5.66 -13.40 -2.77
C GLU A 105 -6.15 -13.24 -4.21
N TYR A 106 -7.45 -13.12 -4.38
CA TYR A 106 -8.04 -12.94 -5.70
C TYR A 106 -7.77 -11.55 -6.25
N TYR A 107 -7.82 -10.54 -5.38
CA TYR A 107 -7.55 -9.18 -5.83
C TYR A 107 -6.12 -9.03 -6.33
N LEU A 108 -5.14 -9.60 -5.61
CA LEU A 108 -3.73 -9.49 -5.98
C LEU A 108 -3.43 -10.19 -7.29
N ALA A 109 -4.20 -11.22 -7.64
CA ALA A 109 -4.03 -11.92 -8.91
C ALA A 109 -4.49 -11.07 -10.09
N SER A 110 -5.45 -10.15 -9.87
CA SER A 110 -5.98 -9.30 -10.93
C SER A 110 -6.41 -7.95 -10.34
N PRO A 111 -5.43 -7.11 -9.98
CA PRO A 111 -5.77 -5.84 -9.35
C PRO A 111 -6.42 -4.86 -10.33
N ALA A 112 -7.26 -3.96 -9.81
CA ALA A 112 -7.88 -2.94 -10.61
C ALA A 112 -6.80 -2.02 -11.20
N PRO A 113 -6.88 -1.70 -12.50
CA PRO A 113 -5.80 -0.97 -13.16
C PRO A 113 -5.62 0.48 -12.69
N ASP A 114 -6.69 1.08 -12.18
CA ASP A 114 -6.68 2.51 -11.84
C ASP A 114 -6.69 2.74 -10.32
N THR A 115 -6.44 1.71 -9.54
CA THR A 115 -6.41 1.80 -8.08
C THR A 115 -5.00 1.51 -7.56
N ILE A 116 -4.52 2.40 -6.69
CA ILE A 116 -3.26 2.18 -5.99
C ILE A 116 -3.62 1.82 -4.55
N LEU A 117 -3.30 0.59 -4.16
CA LEU A 117 -3.60 0.06 -2.83
C LEU A 117 -2.31 -0.03 -2.02
N VAL A 118 -2.31 0.56 -0.83
CA VAL A 118 -1.18 0.51 0.07
C VAL A 118 -1.59 -0.24 1.33
N LEU A 119 -0.91 -1.32 1.63
CA LEU A 119 -1.11 -2.11 2.85
C LEU A 119 0.08 -1.88 3.77
N SER A 120 -0.14 -1.20 4.88
CA SER A 120 0.91 -0.90 5.84
C SER A 120 0.76 -1.77 7.08
N PHE A 121 1.75 -2.63 7.31
CA PHE A 121 1.81 -3.54 8.44
C PHE A 121 2.80 -2.97 9.46
N THR A 122 2.31 -2.56 10.61
CA THR A 122 3.12 -1.90 11.63
C THR A 122 3.51 -2.88 12.73
N GLY A 123 4.78 -2.85 13.14
CA GLY A 123 5.25 -3.67 14.24
C GLY A 123 5.36 -5.15 13.93
N LYS A 124 5.21 -5.54 12.67
CA LYS A 124 5.30 -6.93 12.24
C LYS A 124 6.42 -7.10 11.24
N SER A 125 7.13 -8.23 11.32
CA SER A 125 8.07 -8.60 10.27
C SER A 125 7.29 -9.19 9.10
N LEU A 126 7.93 -9.25 7.93
CA LEU A 126 7.31 -9.86 6.76
C LEU A 126 6.95 -11.32 6.94
N THR A 127 7.59 -12.00 7.92
CA THR A 127 7.27 -13.40 8.19
C THR A 127 5.87 -13.62 8.74
N ASN A 128 5.28 -12.57 9.31
CA ASN A 128 3.92 -12.65 9.86
C ASN A 128 2.87 -12.21 8.85
N VAL A 129 3.29 -11.85 7.65
CA VAL A 129 2.39 -11.45 6.57
C VAL A 129 2.09 -12.69 5.72
N PRO A 130 0.82 -12.94 5.33
CA PRO A 130 0.50 -14.09 4.49
C PRO A 130 1.35 -14.13 3.22
N ALA A 131 1.71 -15.35 2.78
CA ALA A 131 2.63 -15.53 1.67
C ALA A 131 2.13 -14.86 0.37
N PHE A 132 0.81 -14.90 0.11
CA PHE A 132 0.29 -14.29 -1.10
C PHE A 132 0.39 -12.75 -1.10
N ILE A 133 0.54 -12.15 0.09
CA ILE A 133 0.71 -10.71 0.19
C ILE A 133 2.19 -10.32 0.05
N ARG A 134 3.09 -11.17 0.54
CA ARG A 134 4.53 -10.88 0.52
C ARG A 134 5.10 -10.78 -0.90
N ASN A 135 4.47 -11.42 -1.84
CA ASN A 135 4.88 -11.38 -3.23
C ASN A 135 4.22 -10.22 -3.95
#